data_65f0c39d19d6e6949b4d3dc74b0f8ea1
#
_entry.id   65f0c39d19d6e6949b4d3dc74b0f8ea1
#
_cell.length_a   1.000
_cell.length_b   1.000
_cell.length_c   1.000
_cell.angle_alpha   90.00
_cell.angle_beta   90.00
_cell.angle_gamma   90.00
#
_symmetry.space_group_name_H-M   'P 1'
#
loop_
_entity.id
_entity.type
_entity.pdbx_description
1 polymer ?
#
loop_
_entity_poly.entity_id
_entity_poly.type
_entity_poly.pdbx_seq_one_letter_code
_entity_poly.pdbx_strand_id
1 'polypeptide(L)'
;MKGEICMKLFDSHAHLDDEKFNEDRNELIEKIHNEGVEKFVSAGYSLEGSKKAIELSKKYEFIYATSGISPNDIPQNEEELWKMLAEIKELAKQNQQDFAKEHYKSKCENLKLKEENQEIKSKGKVVAIGEIGLDYYWNKENKELQKQAFIEQIKIANELELPIVIHTREAVMDTIQILKENPVKNKGIFHCCPLNRELVKEGLKLGFYISFAGPITFKNSKNANEIIELVPNDKILIETDSPYLAPEPHRGTRNDPRNVKYMAEKIAQVKDLTLEEIAEITYKNAERIFKIKNIIQKEKIKKMKTN
;
A
#
# COMPACT_ATOMS: atom_id res chain seq x y z
N MET A 1 -3.43 31.08 20.52
CA MET A 1 -2.62 30.42 19.47
C MET A 1 -3.40 29.18 19.05
N LYS A 2 -3.96 29.14 17.84
CA LYS A 2 -4.53 27.90 17.27
C LYS A 2 -3.33 26.99 16.99
N GLY A 3 -3.26 25.84 17.66
CA GLY A 3 -2.21 24.86 17.39
C GLY A 3 -2.24 24.53 15.89
N GLU A 4 -1.11 24.65 15.22
CA GLU A 4 -0.93 24.14 13.88
C GLU A 4 -1.31 22.66 13.90
N ILE A 5 -2.40 22.32 13.23
CA ILE A 5 -2.76 20.94 13.00
C ILE A 5 -1.71 20.45 11.99
N CYS A 6 -0.69 19.74 12.47
CA CYS A 6 0.29 19.13 11.59
C CYS A 6 -0.46 18.16 10.67
N MET A 7 -0.50 18.47 9.39
CA MET A 7 -1.14 17.63 8.37
C MET A 7 -0.42 16.27 8.32
N LYS A 8 -1.19 15.22 8.42
CA LYS A 8 -0.70 13.84 8.41
C LYS A 8 -1.01 13.19 7.08
N LEU A 9 0.01 12.71 6.41
CA LEU A 9 -0.10 12.00 5.13
C LEU A 9 0.22 10.51 5.31
N PHE A 10 -0.38 9.69 4.45
CA PHE A 10 -0.11 8.27 4.35
C PHE A 10 0.19 7.94 2.89
N ASP A 11 1.43 7.51 2.61
CA ASP A 11 1.81 7.00 1.30
C ASP A 11 1.44 5.52 1.21
N SER A 12 0.44 5.18 0.39
CA SER A 12 -0.09 3.82 0.33
C SER A 12 0.74 2.84 -0.50
N HIS A 13 1.77 3.32 -1.23
CA HIS A 13 2.64 2.47 -2.04
C HIS A 13 3.96 3.18 -2.41
N ALA A 14 5.07 2.63 -1.93
CA ALA A 14 6.42 3.08 -2.25
C ALA A 14 7.41 1.91 -2.23
N HIS A 15 8.42 1.92 -3.10
CA HIS A 15 9.49 0.92 -3.13
C HIS A 15 10.70 1.40 -2.35
N LEU A 16 10.58 1.47 -1.03
CA LEU A 16 11.66 1.97 -0.17
C LEU A 16 12.88 1.03 -0.10
N ASP A 17 12.73 -0.19 -0.58
CA ASP A 17 13.81 -1.18 -0.71
C ASP A 17 14.65 -1.01 -1.98
N ASP A 18 14.18 -0.18 -2.95
CA ASP A 18 14.86 0.05 -4.23
C ASP A 18 16.31 0.53 -4.06
N GLU A 19 17.19 0.07 -4.94
CA GLU A 19 18.63 0.37 -4.90
C GLU A 19 18.94 1.86 -5.03
N LYS A 20 18.08 2.64 -5.67
CA LYS A 20 18.21 4.10 -5.78
C LYS A 20 18.21 4.82 -4.43
N PHE A 21 17.78 4.14 -3.38
CA PHE A 21 17.80 4.66 -2.01
C PHE A 21 18.98 4.12 -1.18
N ASN A 22 19.82 3.24 -1.70
CA ASN A 22 20.88 2.55 -0.91
C ASN A 22 21.79 3.51 -0.15
N GLU A 23 22.14 4.66 -0.75
CA GLU A 23 23.07 5.61 -0.16
C GLU A 23 22.48 6.39 1.03
N ASP A 24 21.19 6.69 0.99
CA ASP A 24 20.54 7.60 1.94
C ASP A 24 19.25 7.05 2.59
N ARG A 25 18.88 5.81 2.35
CA ARG A 25 17.58 5.20 2.75
C ARG A 25 17.20 5.49 4.20
N ASN A 26 18.10 5.24 5.14
CA ASN A 26 17.76 5.37 6.56
C ASN A 26 17.54 6.84 6.96
N GLU A 27 18.41 7.72 6.51
CA GLU A 27 18.30 9.17 6.75
C GLU A 27 17.03 9.73 6.09
N LEU A 28 16.78 9.29 4.85
CA LEU A 28 15.60 9.70 4.08
C LEU A 28 14.30 9.26 4.77
N ILE A 29 14.20 8.01 5.26
CA ILE A 29 13.02 7.50 5.96
C ILE A 29 12.70 8.35 7.19
N GLU A 30 13.69 8.65 8.03
CA GLU A 30 13.48 9.49 9.21
C GLU A 30 13.05 10.91 8.82
N LYS A 31 13.66 11.46 7.77
CA LYS A 31 13.30 12.79 7.26
C LYS A 31 11.88 12.83 6.74
N ILE A 32 11.45 11.83 5.94
CA ILE A 32 10.09 11.71 5.41
C ILE A 32 9.08 11.72 6.56
N HIS A 33 9.32 10.91 7.60
CA HIS A 33 8.43 10.83 8.75
C HIS A 33 8.32 12.16 9.51
N ASN A 34 9.44 12.83 9.73
CA ASN A 34 9.49 14.14 10.39
C ASN A 34 8.84 15.27 9.58
N GLU A 35 8.76 15.13 8.25
CA GLU A 35 8.13 16.11 7.34
C GLU A 35 6.63 15.83 7.08
N GLY A 36 5.98 14.97 7.87
CA GLY A 36 4.52 14.82 7.91
C GLY A 36 3.97 13.63 7.14
N VAL A 37 4.79 12.77 6.53
CA VAL A 37 4.33 11.47 6.05
C VAL A 37 4.39 10.49 7.21
N GLU A 38 3.29 10.39 7.94
CA GLU A 38 3.24 9.67 9.22
C GLU A 38 3.31 8.16 9.05
N LYS A 39 2.81 7.64 7.93
CA LYS A 39 2.82 6.20 7.61
C LYS A 39 3.07 5.97 6.13
N PHE A 40 3.70 4.85 5.82
CA PHE A 40 3.83 4.39 4.44
C PHE A 40 3.88 2.87 4.33
N VAL A 41 3.48 2.36 3.15
CA VAL A 41 3.57 0.96 2.79
C VAL A 41 4.76 0.76 1.85
N SER A 42 5.75 -0.01 2.30
CA SER A 42 6.82 -0.50 1.43
C SER A 42 6.30 -1.70 0.63
N ALA A 43 6.26 -1.56 -0.67
CA ALA A 43 5.70 -2.55 -1.57
C ALA A 43 6.70 -3.66 -1.87
N GLY A 44 6.34 -4.91 -1.53
CA GLY A 44 7.04 -6.09 -2.02
C GLY A 44 6.52 -6.42 -3.43
N TYR A 45 7.41 -6.61 -4.38
CA TYR A 45 7.08 -6.88 -5.79
C TYR A 45 7.78 -8.13 -6.32
N SER A 46 8.72 -8.67 -5.57
CA SER A 46 9.44 -9.92 -5.81
C SER A 46 9.67 -10.62 -4.47
N LEU A 47 10.18 -11.84 -4.49
CA LEU A 47 10.52 -12.55 -3.26
C LEU A 47 11.56 -11.78 -2.43
N GLU A 48 12.59 -11.26 -3.07
CA GLU A 48 13.64 -10.46 -2.42
C GLU A 48 13.11 -9.09 -1.97
N GLY A 49 12.35 -8.38 -2.82
CA GLY A 49 11.70 -7.12 -2.47
C GLY A 49 10.74 -7.28 -1.29
N SER A 50 9.98 -8.38 -1.25
CA SER A 50 9.08 -8.69 -0.11
C SER A 50 9.87 -8.89 1.19
N LYS A 51 11.00 -9.60 1.16
CA LYS A 51 11.89 -9.76 2.34
C LYS A 51 12.41 -8.41 2.83
N LYS A 52 12.89 -7.55 1.93
CA LYS A 52 13.40 -6.22 2.27
C LYS A 52 12.30 -5.30 2.82
N ALA A 53 11.13 -5.27 2.21
CA ALA A 53 9.98 -4.50 2.69
C ALA A 53 9.57 -4.93 4.11
N ILE A 54 9.55 -6.23 4.38
CA ILE A 54 9.28 -6.79 5.72
C ILE A 54 10.36 -6.34 6.72
N GLU A 55 11.65 -6.39 6.37
CA GLU A 55 12.73 -5.94 7.26
C GLU A 55 12.60 -4.43 7.59
N LEU A 56 12.25 -3.59 6.62
CA LEU A 56 11.95 -2.18 6.87
C LEU A 56 10.78 -2.02 7.83
N SER A 57 9.74 -2.83 7.67
CA SER A 57 8.57 -2.79 8.55
C SER A 57 8.85 -3.27 9.98
N LYS A 58 9.87 -4.10 10.18
CA LYS A 58 10.36 -4.49 11.53
C LYS A 58 11.16 -3.36 12.17
N LYS A 59 11.94 -2.64 11.36
CA LYS A 59 12.84 -1.59 11.83
C LYS A 59 12.11 -0.30 12.22
N TYR A 60 11.07 0.08 11.46
CA TYR A 60 10.35 1.35 11.65
C TYR A 60 8.88 1.11 11.99
N GLU A 61 8.37 1.69 13.08
CA GLU A 61 6.99 1.48 13.54
C GLU A 61 5.93 2.00 12.56
N PHE A 62 6.26 3.02 11.79
CA PHE A 62 5.38 3.68 10.84
C PHE A 62 5.47 3.13 9.42
N ILE A 63 6.31 2.10 9.18
CA ILE A 63 6.37 1.37 7.91
C ILE A 63 5.59 0.07 8.01
N TYR A 64 4.77 -0.18 7.00
CA TYR A 64 4.07 -1.44 6.75
C TYR A 64 4.63 -2.07 5.47
N ALA A 65 4.37 -3.35 5.25
CA ALA A 65 4.88 -4.07 4.08
C ALA A 65 3.76 -4.77 3.32
N THR A 66 3.94 -4.94 2.02
CA THR A 66 3.24 -5.95 1.26
C THR A 66 4.17 -7.11 0.91
N SER A 67 3.61 -8.24 0.52
CA SER A 67 4.37 -9.40 0.05
C SER A 67 3.69 -9.98 -1.18
N GLY A 68 4.42 -10.04 -2.29
CA GLY A 68 3.88 -10.49 -3.57
C GLY A 68 4.93 -10.60 -4.67
N ILE A 69 4.49 -11.10 -5.83
CA ILE A 69 5.28 -11.15 -7.05
C ILE A 69 4.54 -10.37 -8.12
N SER A 70 5.15 -9.27 -8.55
CA SER A 70 4.59 -8.40 -9.59
C SER A 70 4.63 -9.11 -10.96
N PRO A 71 3.78 -8.72 -11.91
CA PRO A 71 3.80 -9.31 -13.25
C PRO A 71 5.15 -9.17 -13.96
N ASN A 72 5.97 -8.19 -13.57
CA ASN A 72 7.28 -7.95 -14.17
C ASN A 72 8.39 -8.82 -13.57
N ASP A 73 8.15 -9.43 -12.41
CA ASP A 73 9.09 -10.26 -11.66
C ASP A 73 8.74 -11.76 -11.70
N ILE A 74 7.76 -12.13 -12.52
CA ILE A 74 7.38 -13.51 -12.75
C ILE A 74 8.49 -14.22 -13.52
N PRO A 75 9.05 -15.34 -12.99
CA PRO A 75 10.04 -16.12 -13.70
C PRO A 75 9.44 -16.77 -14.95
N GLN A 76 10.28 -17.10 -15.92
CA GLN A 76 9.80 -17.82 -17.11
C GLN A 76 9.51 -19.31 -16.85
N ASN A 77 10.08 -19.85 -15.79
CA ASN A 77 9.89 -21.23 -15.39
C ASN A 77 8.71 -21.35 -14.42
N GLU A 78 7.70 -22.11 -14.82
CA GLU A 78 6.48 -22.33 -14.02
C GLU A 78 6.78 -22.99 -12.66
N GLU A 79 7.66 -23.99 -12.61
CA GLU A 79 8.02 -24.67 -11.35
C GLU A 79 8.69 -23.69 -10.36
N GLU A 80 9.52 -22.79 -10.86
CA GLU A 80 10.15 -21.73 -10.06
C GLU A 80 9.08 -20.76 -9.51
N LEU A 81 8.11 -20.36 -10.35
CA LEU A 81 7.00 -19.52 -9.92
C LEU A 81 6.24 -20.13 -8.74
N TRP A 82 5.88 -21.41 -8.83
CA TRP A 82 5.14 -22.06 -7.74
C TRP A 82 5.93 -22.14 -6.44
N LYS A 83 7.24 -22.36 -6.52
CA LYS A 83 8.13 -22.30 -5.35
C LYS A 83 8.15 -20.89 -4.74
N MET A 84 8.32 -19.87 -5.57
CA MET A 84 8.31 -18.47 -5.11
C MET A 84 6.97 -18.09 -4.45
N LEU A 85 5.84 -18.48 -5.04
CA LEU A 85 4.51 -18.21 -4.47
C LEU A 85 4.29 -18.90 -3.12
N ALA A 86 4.81 -20.12 -2.96
CA ALA A 86 4.78 -20.82 -1.67
C ALA A 86 5.61 -20.07 -0.60
N GLU A 87 6.80 -19.54 -0.97
CA GLU A 87 7.61 -18.72 -0.07
C GLU A 87 6.94 -17.39 0.26
N ILE A 88 6.32 -16.70 -0.70
CA ILE A 88 5.53 -15.47 -0.48
C ILE A 88 4.41 -15.71 0.53
N LYS A 89 3.69 -16.83 0.39
CA LYS A 89 2.62 -17.21 1.32
C LYS A 89 3.17 -17.36 2.75
N GLU A 90 4.27 -18.10 2.92
CA GLU A 90 4.87 -18.31 4.24
C GLU A 90 5.44 -17.00 4.82
N LEU A 91 6.09 -16.16 4.03
CA LEU A 91 6.57 -14.85 4.44
C LEU A 91 5.42 -13.98 4.95
N ALA A 92 4.32 -13.89 4.18
CA ALA A 92 3.15 -13.11 4.57
C ALA A 92 2.52 -13.64 5.85
N LYS A 93 2.31 -14.96 5.96
CA LYS A 93 1.73 -15.63 7.14
C LYS A 93 2.54 -15.40 8.41
N GLN A 94 3.88 -15.51 8.34
CA GLN A 94 4.76 -15.34 9.48
C GLN A 94 4.84 -13.88 9.96
N ASN A 95 4.69 -12.93 9.05
CA ASN A 95 4.86 -11.50 9.29
C ASN A 95 3.57 -10.70 9.22
N GLN A 96 2.42 -11.36 9.02
CA GLN A 96 1.12 -10.70 9.05
C GLN A 96 0.91 -9.98 10.37
N GLN A 97 0.45 -8.75 10.33
CA GLN A 97 0.14 -7.96 11.52
C GLN A 97 -0.99 -8.64 12.30
N ASP A 98 -0.70 -9.03 13.53
CA ASP A 98 -1.64 -9.75 14.38
C ASP A 98 -2.35 -8.77 15.32
N PHE A 99 -3.44 -8.19 14.84
CA PHE A 99 -4.26 -7.24 15.62
C PHE A 99 -4.85 -7.84 16.90
N ALA A 100 -4.94 -9.16 17.01
CA ALA A 100 -5.46 -9.83 18.20
C ALA A 100 -4.44 -9.88 19.34
N LYS A 101 -3.14 -10.06 19.04
CA LYS A 101 -2.09 -10.19 20.07
C LYS A 101 -1.64 -8.84 20.64
N GLU A 102 -1.73 -7.74 19.89
CA GLU A 102 -1.50 -6.39 20.44
C GLU A 102 -2.47 -6.06 21.57
N HIS A 103 -3.67 -6.64 21.56
CA HIS A 103 -4.66 -6.47 22.65
C HIS A 103 -4.25 -7.16 23.95
N TYR A 104 -3.46 -8.24 23.88
CA TYR A 104 -2.98 -8.96 25.06
C TYR A 104 -1.74 -8.31 25.67
N LYS A 105 -0.80 -7.78 24.87
CA LYS A 105 0.41 -7.11 25.39
C LYS A 105 0.06 -5.87 26.22
N SER A 106 -0.86 -5.02 25.78
CA SER A 106 -1.26 -3.82 26.55
C SER A 106 -1.96 -4.14 27.87
N LYS A 107 -2.44 -5.38 28.07
CA LYS A 107 -3.01 -5.85 29.34
C LYS A 107 -1.94 -6.44 30.27
N CYS A 108 -0.85 -6.98 29.74
CA CYS A 108 0.20 -7.63 30.54
C CYS A 108 1.30 -6.66 30.99
N GLU A 109 1.48 -5.50 30.36
CA GLU A 109 2.46 -4.49 30.82
C GLU A 109 2.14 -3.88 32.19
N ASN A 110 0.92 -4.10 32.72
CA ASN A 110 0.56 -3.73 34.10
C ASN A 110 0.84 -4.81 35.15
N LEU A 111 1.35 -5.97 34.75
CA LEU A 111 1.79 -7.02 35.66
C LEU A 111 3.31 -7.16 35.53
N LYS A 112 4.03 -6.57 36.48
CA LYS A 112 5.48 -6.70 36.62
C LYS A 112 5.85 -8.17 36.74
N LEU A 113 6.24 -8.80 35.64
CA LEU A 113 7.00 -10.03 35.68
C LEU A 113 8.31 -9.74 34.90
N LYS A 114 9.38 -9.81 35.66
CA LYS A 114 10.75 -9.87 35.19
C LYS A 114 10.89 -11.18 34.41
N GLU A 115 10.92 -11.11 33.09
CA GLU A 115 11.38 -12.21 32.26
C GLU A 115 12.63 -11.79 31.50
N GLU A 116 13.56 -12.71 31.48
CA GLU A 116 14.93 -12.64 31.02
C GLU A 116 15.07 -12.07 29.59
N ASN A 117 16.20 -11.40 29.35
CA ASN A 117 16.69 -10.81 28.09
C ASN A 117 16.63 -11.80 26.91
N GLN A 118 15.47 -11.98 26.31
CA GLN A 118 15.36 -12.38 24.92
C GLN A 118 15.04 -11.11 24.12
N GLU A 119 15.94 -10.75 23.20
CA GLU A 119 15.64 -9.76 22.16
C GLU A 119 14.33 -10.16 21.48
N ILE A 120 13.25 -9.49 21.82
CA ILE A 120 11.97 -9.65 21.13
C ILE A 120 12.18 -9.03 19.75
N LYS A 121 12.61 -9.85 18.77
CA LYS A 121 12.64 -9.43 17.38
C LYS A 121 11.24 -8.93 17.01
N SER A 122 11.13 -7.65 16.67
CA SER A 122 9.87 -7.08 16.23
C SER A 122 9.33 -7.88 15.04
N LYS A 123 8.05 -8.26 15.09
CA LYS A 123 7.40 -8.97 14.00
C LYS A 123 7.19 -7.99 12.83
N GLY A 124 7.41 -8.42 11.59
CA GLY A 124 7.08 -7.64 10.41
C GLY A 124 5.58 -7.31 10.34
N LYS A 125 5.24 -6.26 9.62
CA LYS A 125 3.86 -5.75 9.49
C LYS A 125 3.37 -5.89 8.06
N VAL A 126 3.17 -7.14 7.58
CA VAL A 126 2.54 -7.41 6.29
C VAL A 126 1.04 -7.10 6.40
N VAL A 127 0.57 -6.18 5.56
CA VAL A 127 -0.81 -5.66 5.56
C VAL A 127 -1.59 -5.97 4.29
N ALA A 128 -0.93 -6.47 3.23
CA ALA A 128 -1.57 -6.88 1.98
C ALA A 128 -0.72 -7.91 1.23
N ILE A 129 -1.36 -8.67 0.33
CA ILE A 129 -0.67 -9.40 -0.73
C ILE A 129 -0.54 -8.46 -1.93
N GLY A 130 0.67 -8.19 -2.33
CA GLY A 130 1.00 -7.23 -3.38
C GLY A 130 2.49 -6.90 -3.37
N GLU A 131 2.97 -6.38 -4.47
CA GLU A 131 2.29 -5.99 -5.69
C GLU A 131 2.00 -7.22 -6.56
N ILE A 132 0.79 -7.36 -7.09
CA ILE A 132 0.35 -8.48 -7.93
C ILE A 132 -0.50 -7.96 -9.10
N GLY A 133 -0.68 -8.74 -10.14
CA GLY A 133 -1.57 -8.35 -11.23
C GLY A 133 -1.04 -8.65 -12.63
N LEU A 134 -1.29 -7.74 -13.59
CA LEU A 134 -0.99 -7.96 -15.00
C LEU A 134 -0.29 -6.74 -15.62
N ASP A 135 0.78 -6.98 -16.39
CA ASP A 135 1.46 -5.97 -17.21
C ASP A 135 1.71 -6.51 -18.62
N TYR A 136 0.93 -6.03 -19.59
CA TYR A 136 1.08 -6.40 -21.00
C TYR A 136 1.90 -5.39 -21.80
N TYR A 137 2.42 -4.37 -21.14
CA TYR A 137 3.33 -3.41 -21.76
C TYR A 137 4.78 -3.92 -21.76
N TRP A 138 5.27 -4.31 -20.59
CA TRP A 138 6.65 -4.75 -20.43
C TRP A 138 6.83 -6.23 -20.75
N ASN A 139 5.84 -7.07 -20.47
CA ASN A 139 5.96 -8.51 -20.53
C ASN A 139 4.79 -9.14 -21.31
N LYS A 140 4.88 -9.10 -22.65
CA LYS A 140 3.80 -9.51 -23.54
C LYS A 140 3.72 -11.02 -23.78
N GLU A 141 4.82 -11.75 -23.57
CA GLU A 141 4.95 -13.15 -23.98
C GLU A 141 4.43 -14.13 -22.93
N ASN A 142 4.43 -13.75 -21.66
CA ASN A 142 4.05 -14.65 -20.55
C ASN A 142 2.67 -14.36 -19.94
N LYS A 143 1.73 -13.82 -20.72
CA LYS A 143 0.41 -13.39 -20.24
C LYS A 143 -0.34 -14.47 -19.44
N GLU A 144 -0.31 -15.71 -19.90
CA GLU A 144 -1.01 -16.81 -19.23
C GLU A 144 -0.38 -17.12 -17.87
N LEU A 145 0.95 -17.05 -17.77
CA LEU A 145 1.64 -17.24 -16.51
C LEU A 145 1.38 -16.09 -15.53
N GLN A 146 1.29 -14.84 -16.04
CA GLN A 146 0.86 -13.69 -15.23
C GLN A 146 -0.56 -13.90 -14.67
N LYS A 147 -1.52 -14.38 -15.48
CA LYS A 147 -2.88 -14.65 -15.04
C LYS A 147 -2.92 -15.73 -13.96
N GLN A 148 -2.18 -16.83 -14.15
CA GLN A 148 -2.07 -17.91 -13.17
C GLN A 148 -1.49 -17.40 -11.85
N ALA A 149 -0.39 -16.64 -11.91
CA ALA A 149 0.24 -16.05 -10.73
C ALA A 149 -0.70 -15.07 -10.01
N PHE A 150 -1.45 -14.26 -10.75
CA PHE A 150 -2.42 -13.32 -10.18
C PHE A 150 -3.53 -14.06 -9.45
N ILE A 151 -4.12 -15.08 -10.09
CA ILE A 151 -5.19 -15.91 -9.49
C ILE A 151 -4.69 -16.61 -8.22
N GLU A 152 -3.48 -17.18 -8.24
CA GLU A 152 -2.95 -17.87 -7.07
C GLU A 152 -2.68 -16.89 -5.91
N GLN A 153 -2.17 -15.71 -6.20
CA GLN A 153 -1.94 -14.69 -5.17
C GLN A 153 -3.26 -14.14 -4.60
N ILE A 154 -4.35 -14.09 -5.39
CA ILE A 154 -5.70 -13.83 -4.86
C ILE A 154 -6.13 -14.92 -3.88
N LYS A 155 -5.86 -16.19 -4.18
CA LYS A 155 -6.18 -17.31 -3.26
C LYS A 155 -5.38 -17.19 -1.96
N ILE A 156 -4.07 -16.89 -2.05
CA ILE A 156 -3.21 -16.64 -0.89
C ILE A 156 -3.78 -15.50 -0.04
N ALA A 157 -4.14 -14.37 -0.65
CA ALA A 157 -4.75 -13.24 0.05
C ALA A 157 -6.06 -13.61 0.76
N ASN A 158 -6.91 -14.40 0.10
CA ASN A 158 -8.16 -14.89 0.67
C ASN A 158 -7.96 -15.86 1.84
N GLU A 159 -6.95 -16.72 1.79
CA GLU A 159 -6.60 -17.64 2.86
C GLU A 159 -6.04 -16.90 4.07
N LEU A 160 -5.19 -15.90 3.84
CA LEU A 160 -4.58 -15.08 4.90
C LEU A 160 -5.48 -13.94 5.37
N GLU A 161 -6.66 -13.76 4.81
CA GLU A 161 -7.59 -12.66 5.10
C GLU A 161 -6.95 -11.26 4.94
N LEU A 162 -6.07 -11.12 3.95
CA LEU A 162 -5.42 -9.87 3.58
C LEU A 162 -6.10 -9.24 2.35
N PRO A 163 -6.08 -7.89 2.22
CA PRO A 163 -6.41 -7.23 0.96
C PRO A 163 -5.30 -7.46 -0.08
N ILE A 164 -5.56 -7.07 -1.33
CA ILE A 164 -4.55 -7.13 -2.40
C ILE A 164 -4.17 -5.74 -2.90
N VAL A 165 -2.93 -5.59 -3.39
CA VAL A 165 -2.46 -4.39 -4.09
C VAL A 165 -2.19 -4.77 -5.54
N ILE A 166 -2.98 -4.17 -6.45
CA ILE A 166 -3.07 -4.60 -7.85
C ILE A 166 -2.31 -3.64 -8.75
N HIS A 167 -1.38 -4.18 -9.51
CA HIS A 167 -0.81 -3.58 -10.70
C HIS A 167 -1.60 -3.96 -11.94
N THR A 168 -1.92 -2.99 -12.81
CA THR A 168 -2.49 -3.30 -14.11
C THR A 168 -2.03 -2.30 -15.17
N ARG A 169 -1.43 -2.80 -16.24
CA ARG A 169 -0.94 -1.99 -17.36
C ARG A 169 -1.22 -2.68 -18.69
N GLU A 170 -1.98 -2.01 -19.58
CA GLU A 170 -2.45 -2.55 -20.84
C GLU A 170 -3.23 -3.89 -20.73
N ALA A 171 -3.78 -4.19 -19.53
CA ALA A 171 -4.41 -5.45 -19.19
C ALA A 171 -5.80 -5.28 -18.52
N VAL A 172 -6.46 -4.14 -18.75
CA VAL A 172 -7.71 -3.77 -18.05
C VAL A 172 -8.77 -4.85 -18.09
N MET A 173 -9.06 -5.40 -19.29
CA MET A 173 -10.15 -6.36 -19.47
C MET A 173 -9.89 -7.68 -18.74
N ASP A 174 -8.68 -8.22 -18.86
CA ASP A 174 -8.29 -9.47 -18.20
C ASP A 174 -8.24 -9.28 -16.67
N THR A 175 -7.76 -8.12 -16.19
CA THR A 175 -7.77 -7.79 -14.76
C THR A 175 -9.20 -7.79 -14.20
N ILE A 176 -10.13 -7.09 -14.88
CA ILE A 176 -11.54 -7.05 -14.47
C ILE A 176 -12.16 -8.44 -14.48
N GLN A 177 -11.91 -9.23 -15.54
CA GLN A 177 -12.45 -10.57 -15.66
C GLN A 177 -11.96 -11.48 -14.52
N ILE A 178 -10.65 -11.51 -14.28
CA ILE A 178 -10.06 -12.31 -13.20
C ILE A 178 -10.66 -11.96 -11.85
N LEU A 179 -10.81 -10.67 -11.54
CA LEU A 179 -11.38 -10.22 -10.28
C LEU A 179 -12.88 -10.56 -10.12
N LYS A 180 -13.63 -10.64 -11.21
CA LYS A 180 -15.03 -11.10 -11.21
C LYS A 180 -15.15 -12.60 -10.97
N GLU A 181 -14.26 -13.37 -11.60
CA GLU A 181 -14.23 -14.83 -11.50
C GLU A 181 -13.59 -15.34 -10.20
N ASN A 182 -12.67 -14.54 -9.62
CA ASN A 182 -11.97 -14.86 -8.39
C ASN A 182 -12.20 -13.77 -7.32
N PRO A 183 -13.34 -13.79 -6.63
CA PRO A 183 -13.69 -12.74 -5.66
C PRO A 183 -12.68 -12.60 -4.53
N VAL A 184 -12.26 -11.35 -4.27
CA VAL A 184 -11.35 -11.02 -3.20
C VAL A 184 -12.13 -10.67 -1.93
N LYS A 185 -11.98 -11.45 -0.86
CA LYS A 185 -12.75 -11.29 0.40
C LYS A 185 -12.55 -9.90 1.04
N ASN A 186 -11.31 -9.49 1.20
CA ASN A 186 -10.94 -8.24 1.85
C ASN A 186 -10.73 -7.07 0.88
N LYS A 187 -11.12 -7.26 -0.39
CA LYS A 187 -10.96 -6.24 -1.43
C LYS A 187 -9.49 -5.88 -1.64
N GLY A 188 -9.21 -4.66 -2.04
CA GLY A 188 -7.84 -4.22 -2.28
C GLY A 188 -7.80 -2.84 -2.91
N ILE A 189 -6.67 -2.58 -3.53
CA ILE A 189 -6.29 -1.30 -4.07
C ILE A 189 -5.85 -1.51 -5.51
N PHE A 190 -6.35 -0.72 -6.45
CA PHE A 190 -5.65 -0.49 -7.70
C PHE A 190 -4.59 0.57 -7.44
N HIS A 191 -3.33 0.15 -7.30
CA HIS A 191 -2.22 1.06 -7.12
C HIS A 191 -1.87 1.75 -8.45
N CYS A 192 -1.30 2.94 -8.39
CA CYS A 192 -0.95 3.77 -9.54
C CYS A 192 -2.01 3.66 -10.66
N CYS A 193 -3.28 3.80 -10.26
CA CYS A 193 -4.41 3.38 -11.09
C CYS A 193 -4.35 4.01 -12.47
N PRO A 194 -4.35 3.22 -13.55
CA PRO A 194 -4.48 3.75 -14.90
C PRO A 194 -5.71 4.64 -15.00
N LEU A 195 -5.56 5.80 -15.66
CA LEU A 195 -6.66 6.76 -15.85
C LEU A 195 -7.66 6.23 -16.89
N ASN A 196 -8.16 5.02 -16.62
CA ASN A 196 -9.11 4.28 -17.46
C ASN A 196 -10.47 4.21 -16.75
N ARG A 197 -11.48 4.82 -17.37
CA ARG A 197 -12.82 4.95 -16.81
C ARG A 197 -13.49 3.60 -16.53
N GLU A 198 -13.30 2.62 -17.41
CA GLU A 198 -13.91 1.29 -17.27
C GLU A 198 -13.31 0.53 -16.08
N LEU A 199 -11.97 0.53 -15.98
CA LEU A 199 -11.29 -0.07 -14.84
C LEU A 199 -11.77 0.51 -13.52
N VAL A 200 -11.84 1.83 -13.42
CA VAL A 200 -12.25 2.52 -12.20
C VAL A 200 -13.69 2.19 -11.84
N LYS A 201 -14.63 2.23 -12.81
CA LYS A 201 -16.04 1.89 -12.56
C LYS A 201 -16.22 0.45 -12.10
N GLU A 202 -15.59 -0.50 -12.78
CA GLU A 202 -15.71 -1.91 -12.41
C GLU A 202 -14.99 -2.20 -11.09
N GLY A 203 -13.81 -1.61 -10.86
CA GLY A 203 -13.11 -1.71 -9.57
C GLY A 203 -13.95 -1.20 -8.40
N LEU A 204 -14.60 -0.04 -8.56
CA LEU A 204 -15.49 0.52 -7.53
C LEU A 204 -16.72 -0.37 -7.28
N LYS A 205 -17.35 -0.94 -8.33
CA LYS A 205 -18.46 -1.90 -8.20
C LYS A 205 -18.01 -3.15 -7.43
N LEU A 206 -16.79 -3.62 -7.63
CA LEU A 206 -16.21 -4.74 -6.91
C LEU A 206 -15.77 -4.35 -5.47
N GLY A 207 -15.83 -3.07 -5.11
CA GLY A 207 -15.53 -2.54 -3.78
C GLY A 207 -14.08 -2.17 -3.53
N PHE A 208 -13.25 -2.11 -4.57
CA PHE A 208 -11.83 -1.74 -4.48
C PHE A 208 -11.63 -0.25 -4.22
N TYR A 209 -10.46 0.10 -3.71
CA TYR A 209 -9.96 1.45 -3.58
C TYR A 209 -9.13 1.82 -4.82
N ILE A 210 -9.07 3.11 -5.11
CA ILE A 210 -8.33 3.66 -6.24
C ILE A 210 -7.22 4.55 -5.66
N SER A 211 -5.98 4.18 -5.91
CA SER A 211 -4.82 4.95 -5.49
C SER A 211 -4.23 5.74 -6.65
N PHE A 212 -3.93 6.99 -6.38
CA PHE A 212 -3.40 7.94 -7.35
C PHE A 212 -1.95 8.30 -7.06
N ALA A 213 -1.09 8.12 -8.07
CA ALA A 213 0.34 8.46 -8.04
C ALA A 213 0.65 9.70 -8.90
N GLY A 214 1.93 10.04 -9.00
CA GLY A 214 2.45 11.20 -9.73
C GLY A 214 1.81 11.52 -11.08
N PRO A 215 1.45 10.53 -11.91
CA PRO A 215 0.85 10.77 -13.23
C PRO A 215 -0.40 11.66 -13.25
N ILE A 216 -1.19 11.72 -12.17
CA ILE A 216 -2.37 12.61 -12.12
C ILE A 216 -2.01 14.11 -12.18
N THR A 217 -0.75 14.44 -11.84
CA THR A 217 -0.25 15.83 -11.85
C THR A 217 0.32 16.25 -13.21
N PHE A 218 0.55 15.29 -14.12
CA PHE A 218 1.22 15.57 -15.39
C PHE A 218 0.34 16.40 -16.32
N LYS A 219 0.95 17.37 -17.00
CA LYS A 219 0.25 18.27 -17.95
C LYS A 219 -0.46 17.53 -19.08
N ASN A 220 0.04 16.36 -19.46
CA ASN A 220 -0.54 15.52 -20.52
C ASN A 220 -1.56 14.48 -20.02
N SER A 221 -1.84 14.44 -18.73
CA SER A 221 -2.86 13.54 -18.14
C SER A 221 -4.28 14.09 -18.35
N LYS A 222 -4.78 14.03 -19.57
CA LYS A 222 -6.05 14.64 -19.97
C LYS A 222 -7.26 14.13 -19.18
N ASN A 223 -7.26 12.86 -18.78
CA ASN A 223 -8.38 12.22 -18.10
C ASN A 223 -8.30 12.31 -16.55
N ALA A 224 -7.22 12.88 -16.01
CA ALA A 224 -6.99 12.86 -14.56
C ALA A 224 -8.16 13.45 -13.76
N ASN A 225 -8.64 14.63 -14.14
CA ASN A 225 -9.74 15.31 -13.44
C ASN A 225 -11.03 14.47 -13.47
N GLU A 226 -11.42 13.98 -14.65
CA GLU A 226 -12.61 13.14 -14.82
C GLU A 226 -12.53 11.87 -13.92
N ILE A 227 -11.38 11.21 -13.91
CA ILE A 227 -11.21 9.98 -13.13
C ILE A 227 -11.19 10.28 -11.63
N ILE A 228 -10.54 11.36 -11.20
CA ILE A 228 -10.56 11.78 -9.79
C ILE A 228 -12.00 12.08 -9.35
N GLU A 229 -12.78 12.83 -10.14
CA GLU A 229 -14.19 13.14 -9.84
C GLU A 229 -15.05 11.88 -9.72
N LEU A 230 -14.81 10.87 -10.55
CA LEU A 230 -15.57 9.63 -10.57
C LEU A 230 -15.40 8.81 -9.28
N VAL A 231 -14.24 8.90 -8.61
CA VAL A 231 -13.95 8.08 -7.42
C VAL A 231 -14.56 8.71 -6.17
N PRO A 232 -15.43 7.99 -5.41
CA PRO A 232 -15.97 8.47 -4.14
C PRO A 232 -14.87 8.77 -3.12
N ASN A 233 -15.07 9.77 -2.27
CA ASN A 233 -14.08 10.19 -1.28
C ASN A 233 -13.65 9.06 -0.33
N ASP A 234 -14.56 8.14 0.02
CA ASP A 234 -14.27 6.99 0.88
C ASP A 234 -13.54 5.84 0.16
N LYS A 235 -13.18 6.02 -1.12
CA LYS A 235 -12.46 5.06 -1.97
C LYS A 235 -11.17 5.60 -2.57
N ILE A 236 -10.80 6.85 -2.28
CA ILE A 236 -9.58 7.48 -2.78
C ILE A 236 -8.41 7.17 -1.85
N LEU A 237 -7.26 6.82 -2.45
CA LEU A 237 -5.95 6.74 -1.83
C LEU A 237 -4.95 7.60 -2.61
N ILE A 238 -3.84 7.90 -1.97
CA ILE A 238 -2.69 8.58 -2.56
C ILE A 238 -1.42 7.78 -2.29
N GLU A 239 -0.50 7.84 -3.22
CA GLU A 239 0.78 7.17 -3.16
C GLU A 239 1.84 7.90 -3.98
N THR A 240 3.10 7.53 -3.82
CA THR A 240 4.17 8.08 -4.65
C THR A 240 4.65 7.12 -5.72
N ASP A 241 4.60 5.82 -5.49
CA ASP A 241 5.29 4.81 -6.30
C ASP A 241 6.80 5.10 -6.39
N SER A 242 7.34 5.74 -5.35
CA SER A 242 8.75 6.14 -5.32
C SER A 242 9.69 4.93 -5.29
N PRO A 243 10.84 5.01 -5.98
CA PRO A 243 11.54 6.18 -6.51
C PRO A 243 11.10 6.63 -7.90
N TYR A 244 10.02 6.08 -8.43
CA TYR A 244 9.49 6.34 -9.77
C TYR A 244 8.44 7.45 -9.77
N LEU A 245 8.00 7.84 -10.97
CA LEU A 245 6.80 8.65 -11.21
C LEU A 245 6.73 9.98 -10.44
N ALA A 246 7.88 10.66 -10.23
CA ALA A 246 7.90 11.95 -9.55
C ALA A 246 6.84 12.91 -10.13
N PRO A 247 5.98 13.53 -9.26
CA PRO A 247 4.93 14.44 -9.69
C PRO A 247 5.50 15.76 -10.22
N GLU A 248 4.68 16.55 -10.92
CA GLU A 248 5.01 17.96 -11.14
C GLU A 248 5.03 18.69 -9.78
N PRO A 249 6.01 19.60 -9.55
CA PRO A 249 7.03 20.11 -10.47
C PRO A 249 8.34 19.27 -10.50
N HIS A 250 8.40 18.13 -9.82
CA HIS A 250 9.62 17.34 -9.64
C HIS A 250 9.84 16.26 -10.71
N ARG A 251 9.06 16.30 -11.79
CA ARG A 251 9.13 15.31 -12.86
C ARG A 251 10.56 15.18 -13.42
N GLY A 252 11.02 13.91 -13.56
CA GLY A 252 12.36 13.61 -14.05
C GLY A 252 13.44 13.51 -12.97
N THR A 253 13.11 13.73 -11.70
CA THR A 253 14.01 13.49 -10.55
C THR A 253 13.67 12.18 -9.85
N ARG A 254 14.53 11.72 -8.94
CA ARG A 254 14.20 10.62 -8.03
C ARG A 254 13.03 11.05 -7.14
N ASN A 255 11.97 10.28 -7.17
CA ASN A 255 10.80 10.49 -6.31
C ASN A 255 11.07 9.99 -4.89
N ASP A 256 10.35 10.53 -3.91
CA ASP A 256 10.31 10.01 -2.55
C ASP A 256 8.94 10.28 -1.89
N PRO A 257 8.58 9.58 -0.80
CA PRO A 257 7.25 9.69 -0.18
C PRO A 257 6.81 11.10 0.25
N ARG A 258 7.72 12.07 0.42
CA ARG A 258 7.35 13.47 0.72
C ARG A 258 6.52 14.11 -0.40
N ASN A 259 6.66 13.59 -1.60
CA ASN A 259 5.94 14.08 -2.76
C ASN A 259 4.47 13.65 -2.80
N VAL A 260 4.02 12.77 -1.89
CA VAL A 260 2.60 12.34 -1.79
C VAL A 260 1.63 13.52 -1.62
N LYS A 261 2.10 14.63 -1.04
CA LYS A 261 1.33 15.87 -0.89
C LYS A 261 0.84 16.44 -2.22
N TYR A 262 1.60 16.30 -3.31
CA TYR A 262 1.19 16.84 -4.61
C TYR A 262 -0.01 16.10 -5.20
N MET A 263 -0.16 14.80 -4.91
CA MET A 263 -1.35 14.05 -5.26
C MET A 263 -2.55 14.52 -4.43
N ALA A 264 -2.34 14.75 -3.13
CA ALA A 264 -3.38 15.30 -2.26
C ALA A 264 -3.84 16.70 -2.73
N GLU A 265 -2.89 17.60 -3.06
CA GLU A 265 -3.17 18.94 -3.60
C GLU A 265 -3.97 18.86 -4.91
N LYS A 266 -3.58 17.97 -5.84
CA LYS A 266 -4.27 17.78 -7.09
C LYS A 266 -5.71 17.28 -6.90
N ILE A 267 -5.91 16.33 -5.99
CA ILE A 267 -7.22 15.79 -5.68
C ILE A 267 -8.09 16.84 -4.98
N ALA A 268 -7.52 17.60 -4.04
CA ALA A 268 -8.19 18.70 -3.35
C ALA A 268 -8.76 19.73 -4.35
N GLN A 269 -7.91 20.15 -5.31
CA GLN A 269 -8.33 21.06 -6.37
C GLN A 269 -9.49 20.52 -7.22
N VAL A 270 -9.47 19.22 -7.57
CA VAL A 270 -10.50 18.62 -8.43
C VAL A 270 -11.80 18.40 -7.66
N LYS A 271 -11.70 18.03 -6.38
CA LYS A 271 -12.86 17.71 -5.51
C LYS A 271 -13.48 18.94 -4.84
N ASP A 272 -12.90 20.12 -5.02
CA ASP A 272 -13.31 21.36 -4.32
C ASP A 272 -13.31 21.17 -2.78
N LEU A 273 -12.23 20.57 -2.28
CA LEU A 273 -11.97 20.32 -0.86
C LEU A 273 -10.65 20.95 -0.46
N THR A 274 -10.44 21.15 0.84
CA THR A 274 -9.12 21.59 1.35
C THR A 274 -8.10 20.46 1.31
N LEU A 275 -6.83 20.83 1.32
CA LEU A 275 -5.72 19.85 1.38
C LEU A 275 -5.81 18.99 2.65
N GLU A 276 -6.16 19.60 3.78
CA GLU A 276 -6.32 18.93 5.07
C GLU A 276 -7.45 17.91 5.04
N GLU A 277 -8.58 18.23 4.38
CA GLU A 277 -9.69 17.29 4.22
C GLU A 277 -9.28 16.07 3.39
N ILE A 278 -8.59 16.28 2.27
CA ILE A 278 -8.10 15.17 1.44
C ILE A 278 -7.04 14.35 2.18
N ALA A 279 -6.12 14.99 2.89
CA ALA A 279 -5.14 14.28 3.71
C ALA A 279 -5.82 13.39 4.75
N GLU A 280 -6.82 13.91 5.47
CA GLU A 280 -7.58 13.14 6.47
C GLU A 280 -8.39 11.99 5.82
N ILE A 281 -9.06 12.24 4.70
CA ILE A 281 -9.85 11.24 3.97
C ILE A 281 -8.95 10.08 3.51
N THR A 282 -7.86 10.39 2.80
CA THR A 282 -6.96 9.38 2.24
C THR A 282 -6.22 8.60 3.32
N TYR A 283 -5.82 9.27 4.39
CA TYR A 283 -5.22 8.65 5.57
C TYR A 283 -6.16 7.63 6.23
N LYS A 284 -7.42 8.03 6.50
CA LYS A 284 -8.43 7.12 7.08
C LYS A 284 -8.78 5.95 6.14
N ASN A 285 -8.81 6.21 4.84
CA ASN A 285 -9.04 5.16 3.85
C ASN A 285 -7.91 4.12 3.85
N ALA A 286 -6.65 4.58 3.90
CA ALA A 286 -5.48 3.70 4.01
C ALA A 286 -5.51 2.88 5.30
N GLU A 287 -5.78 3.51 6.45
CA GLU A 287 -5.94 2.76 7.71
C GLU A 287 -7.06 1.71 7.64
N ARG A 288 -8.16 2.02 6.94
CA ARG A 288 -9.30 1.11 6.81
C ARG A 288 -8.98 -0.09 5.95
N ILE A 289 -8.43 0.11 4.75
CA ILE A 289 -8.14 -1.00 3.83
C ILE A 289 -7.03 -1.89 4.35
N PHE A 290 -5.98 -1.33 4.89
CA PHE A 290 -4.87 -2.07 5.47
C PHE A 290 -5.13 -2.57 6.91
N LYS A 291 -6.33 -2.28 7.45
CA LYS A 291 -6.74 -2.64 8.82
C LYS A 291 -5.78 -2.12 9.91
N ILE A 292 -5.13 -0.98 9.68
CA ILE A 292 -4.20 -0.34 10.61
C ILE A 292 -5.00 0.44 11.65
N LYS A 293 -4.95 0.03 12.92
CA LYS A 293 -5.68 0.72 14.00
C LYS A 293 -4.86 1.85 14.61
N ASN A 294 -5.45 3.02 14.75
CA ASN A 294 -4.86 4.11 15.51
C ASN A 294 -4.88 3.78 17.03
N ILE A 295 -3.73 3.69 17.64
CA ILE A 295 -3.57 3.43 19.09
C ILE A 295 -4.20 4.57 19.91
N ILE A 296 -4.17 5.79 19.40
CA ILE A 296 -4.64 7.01 20.09
C ILE A 296 -6.16 7.06 20.29
N GLN A 297 -6.97 6.46 19.40
CA GLN A 297 -8.43 6.40 19.61
C GLN A 297 -8.83 5.47 20.78
N LYS A 298 -8.03 4.46 21.10
CA LYS A 298 -8.29 3.56 22.23
C LYS A 298 -8.16 4.26 23.58
N GLU A 299 -7.22 5.18 23.74
CA GLU A 299 -7.05 5.93 24.99
C GLU A 299 -8.16 6.93 25.24
N LYS A 300 -8.65 7.61 24.19
CA LYS A 300 -9.80 8.52 24.32
C LYS A 300 -11.11 7.79 24.69
N ILE A 301 -11.38 6.64 24.06
CA ILE A 301 -12.55 5.81 24.37
C ILE A 301 -12.45 5.22 25.77
N LYS A 302 -11.23 4.87 26.24
CA LYS A 302 -11.00 4.36 27.59
C LYS A 302 -11.22 5.46 28.65
N LYS A 303 -10.76 6.70 28.39
CA LYS A 303 -11.00 7.85 29.27
C LYS A 303 -12.47 8.28 29.33
N MET A 304 -13.25 8.09 28.24
CA MET A 304 -14.69 8.37 28.22
C MET A 304 -15.56 7.30 28.89
N LYS A 305 -15.04 6.09 29.13
CA LYS A 305 -15.76 4.99 29.82
C LYS A 305 -15.40 4.89 31.31
N THR A 306 -14.44 5.68 31.78
CA THR A 306 -14.01 5.71 33.19
C THR A 306 -14.39 7.02 33.90
N ASN A 307 -15.09 7.90 33.24
CA ASN A 307 -15.84 9.03 33.80
C ASN A 307 -17.35 8.77 33.63
#